data_093757a98a4b3980977754bbbd9fc9b1
#
_entry.id   093757a98a4b3980977754bbbd9fc9b1
#
_cell.length_a   1.000
_cell.length_b   1.000
_cell.length_c   1.000
_cell.angle_alpha   90.00
_cell.angle_beta   90.00
_cell.angle_gamma   90.00
#
_symmetry.space_group_name_H-M   'P 1'
#
loop_
_entity.id
_entity.type
_entity.pdbx_description
1 polymer ?
#
loop_
_entity_poly.entity_id
_entity_poly.type
_entity_poly.pdbx_seq_one_letter_code
_entity_poly.pdbx_strand_id
1 'polypeptide(L)'
;MKSLFSLAVVAVLLVTLVGCGGSEDVTETEVFDNAALVDAYYRDNPERFVFSSIDQLPPDLTWENGEGLAPIGDPRAKRGGQLRLRVNSMQHTLRILGPDANSTLRGPLWNANMIYLLMRHPWEDAYMPGLAQEWAIDPADSRTIYLRLDPDARWSDGRPFTIDDIFFSLYFLLSPEIQDPAINRVFDDNVTRITRYDDSTLAFTFTKPTPDPLGNLSTFILVQREFYREFGEDYVDRYHWRFSPVTGPYTLAEEDIRKGRQVTFRRLENWWADDKPYYRHLYNPDRLTLLLIRDDNKAFEAFLRGDIDWHAMNRTTYWYERAEEPPIVDGYIERAWVYDQLPAARIGVYMNSDKPLLNDLTIRLGIQHAINYDRVNEGLYRGDRRRIRSFADGYGRYSHPSLKARPFDLAKAAEYFSEAGFGQRGDDGILMNAEGERLSFVLTIPNRDDDVTVGSLLKEEAMRAGLELQLDVMDPTAYFTKVFEKNYQLSLHSWNTGYSPLPAFEWELRGVDAGKPQNFNTTNINDPRLDELLEAWDKNADPDIAEKLSHEAQQRVHDYAAWVPGLMADFHRMGYWRWVQFPDYFQVPRYFFFLESGVFWIDEERRAETMKAREEGETFPPVTDIYERWRRE
;
A
#
# COMPACT_ATOMS: atom_id res chain seq x y z
N MET A 1 25.81 14.26 -16.76
CA MET A 1 26.72 13.98 -17.92
C MET A 1 26.08 12.84 -18.69
N LYS A 2 25.80 13.03 -19.97
CA LYS A 2 25.13 12.04 -20.81
C LYS A 2 26.13 10.91 -21.11
N SER A 3 25.90 9.72 -20.57
CA SER A 3 26.62 8.50 -20.92
C SER A 3 25.90 7.83 -22.08
N LEU A 4 26.59 7.69 -23.18
CA LEU A 4 26.17 7.04 -24.41
C LEU A 4 26.09 5.51 -24.17
N PHE A 5 24.89 4.97 -24.29
CA PHE A 5 24.72 3.54 -24.47
C PHE A 5 25.17 3.16 -25.89
N SER A 6 26.26 2.42 -26.00
CA SER A 6 26.66 1.76 -27.26
C SER A 6 25.91 0.45 -27.39
N LEU A 7 24.95 0.41 -28.30
CA LEU A 7 24.30 -0.82 -28.74
C LEU A 7 25.36 -1.68 -29.51
N ALA A 8 25.69 -2.82 -28.95
CA ALA A 8 26.31 -3.91 -29.72
C ALA A 8 25.17 -4.78 -30.28
N VAL A 9 24.73 -4.47 -31.49
CA VAL A 9 23.78 -5.32 -32.22
C VAL A 9 24.57 -6.47 -32.83
N VAL A 10 24.41 -7.68 -32.30
CA VAL A 10 24.84 -8.90 -32.96
C VAL A 10 23.74 -9.34 -33.92
N ALA A 11 23.87 -8.99 -35.17
CA ALA A 11 23.00 -9.47 -36.25
C ALA A 11 23.36 -10.93 -36.56
N VAL A 12 22.48 -11.87 -36.26
CA VAL A 12 22.57 -13.24 -36.76
C VAL A 12 21.89 -13.30 -38.11
N LEU A 13 22.70 -13.50 -39.17
CA LEU A 13 22.19 -13.74 -40.52
C LEU A 13 21.59 -15.16 -40.60
N LEU A 14 20.31 -15.26 -40.83
CA LEU A 14 19.67 -16.49 -41.28
C LEU A 14 19.97 -16.73 -42.77
N VAL A 15 20.74 -17.77 -43.06
CA VAL A 15 20.83 -18.33 -44.40
C VAL A 15 19.87 -19.50 -44.51
N THR A 16 18.77 -19.32 -45.22
CA THR A 16 17.85 -20.41 -45.56
C THR A 16 18.40 -21.19 -46.74
N LEU A 17 18.86 -22.43 -46.50
CA LEU A 17 19.08 -23.44 -47.53
C LEU A 17 17.86 -24.37 -47.58
N VAL A 18 17.12 -24.31 -48.68
CA VAL A 18 16.07 -25.27 -48.99
C VAL A 18 16.71 -26.55 -49.53
N GLY A 19 16.65 -27.62 -48.73
CA GLY A 19 17.00 -28.98 -49.14
C GLY A 19 15.88 -29.92 -48.78
N CYS A 20 15.25 -30.55 -49.76
CA CYS A 20 14.25 -31.60 -49.60
C CYS A 20 14.86 -32.91 -49.08
N GLY A 21 14.23 -33.47 -48.02
CA GLY A 21 14.27 -34.89 -47.72
C GLY A 21 14.89 -35.26 -46.38
N GLY A 22 14.09 -35.73 -45.45
CA GLY A 22 14.44 -36.66 -44.40
C GLY A 22 14.56 -36.11 -42.98
N SER A 23 13.75 -36.67 -42.06
CA SER A 23 13.78 -36.58 -40.58
C SER A 23 13.72 -35.18 -40.00
N GLU A 24 12.60 -34.88 -39.37
CA GLU A 24 12.44 -33.74 -38.44
C GLU A 24 13.41 -33.95 -37.27
N ASP A 25 14.62 -33.41 -37.36
CA ASP A 25 15.38 -33.02 -36.19
C ASP A 25 14.67 -31.80 -35.60
N VAL A 26 14.01 -32.02 -34.48
CA VAL A 26 13.52 -30.93 -33.61
C VAL A 26 14.81 -30.20 -33.17
N THR A 27 15.14 -29.12 -33.84
CA THR A 27 16.14 -28.18 -33.35
C THR A 27 15.63 -27.70 -32.02
N GLU A 28 16.27 -28.14 -30.92
CA GLU A 28 16.14 -27.48 -29.62
C GLU A 28 16.40 -26.00 -29.86
N THR A 29 15.37 -25.20 -29.78
CA THR A 29 15.48 -23.73 -29.74
C THR A 29 16.32 -23.45 -28.50
N GLU A 30 17.55 -22.95 -28.68
CA GLU A 30 18.40 -22.51 -27.57
C GLU A 30 17.57 -21.56 -26.72
N VAL A 31 17.24 -21.98 -25.50
CA VAL A 31 16.48 -21.16 -24.55
C VAL A 31 17.41 -20.03 -24.15
N PHE A 32 16.99 -18.79 -24.38
CA PHE A 32 17.74 -17.61 -23.94
C PHE A 32 18.00 -17.68 -22.44
N ASP A 33 19.27 -17.57 -22.04
CA ASP A 33 19.71 -17.50 -20.64
C ASP A 33 20.47 -16.18 -20.43
N ASN A 34 20.03 -15.38 -19.46
CA ASN A 34 20.58 -14.06 -19.18
C ASN A 34 21.82 -14.07 -18.27
N ALA A 35 22.31 -15.23 -17.84
CA ALA A 35 23.41 -15.32 -16.86
C ALA A 35 24.63 -14.50 -17.25
N ALA A 36 25.07 -14.62 -18.52
CA ALA A 36 26.23 -13.86 -19.02
C ALA A 36 25.98 -12.34 -19.03
N LEU A 37 24.75 -11.90 -19.32
CA LEU A 37 24.36 -10.47 -19.30
C LEU A 37 24.34 -9.93 -17.88
N VAL A 38 23.79 -10.68 -16.94
CA VAL A 38 23.74 -10.34 -15.50
C VAL A 38 25.14 -10.23 -14.93
N ASP A 39 26.02 -11.20 -15.23
CA ASP A 39 27.42 -11.20 -14.77
C ASP A 39 28.23 -10.06 -15.40
N ALA A 40 27.94 -9.69 -16.64
CA ALA A 40 28.53 -8.51 -17.28
C ALA A 40 28.06 -7.23 -16.59
N TYR A 41 26.77 -7.12 -16.29
CA TYR A 41 26.21 -5.96 -15.60
C TYR A 41 26.85 -5.75 -14.21
N TYR A 42 27.07 -6.84 -13.43
CA TYR A 42 27.75 -6.72 -12.13
C TYR A 42 29.19 -6.22 -12.28
N ARG A 43 29.94 -6.72 -13.29
CA ARG A 43 31.31 -6.26 -13.56
C ARG A 43 31.38 -4.81 -14.03
N ASP A 44 30.35 -4.35 -14.76
CA ASP A 44 30.29 -2.99 -15.30
C ASP A 44 29.79 -1.97 -14.26
N ASN A 45 29.21 -2.45 -13.13
CA ASN A 45 28.73 -1.64 -12.01
C ASN A 45 29.36 -2.07 -10.67
N PRO A 46 30.70 -2.09 -10.55
CA PRO A 46 31.40 -2.61 -9.37
C PRO A 46 31.20 -1.73 -8.13
N GLU A 47 30.72 -0.50 -8.27
CA GLU A 47 30.35 0.37 -7.15
C GLU A 47 29.03 -0.03 -6.50
N ARG A 48 28.15 -0.75 -7.23
CA ARG A 48 26.84 -1.25 -6.75
C ARG A 48 26.88 -2.68 -6.30
N PHE A 49 27.63 -3.53 -7.01
CA PHE A 49 27.74 -4.97 -6.75
C PHE A 49 29.15 -5.29 -6.27
N VAL A 50 29.32 -5.24 -4.96
CA VAL A 50 30.65 -5.33 -4.33
C VAL A 50 30.88 -6.74 -3.79
N PHE A 51 32.04 -7.30 -4.08
CA PHE A 51 32.52 -8.55 -3.51
C PHE A 51 33.68 -8.25 -2.56
N SER A 52 33.56 -8.70 -1.32
CA SER A 52 34.53 -8.46 -0.24
C SER A 52 34.89 -9.78 0.45
N SER A 53 35.61 -9.73 1.52
CA SER A 53 35.97 -10.88 2.34
C SER A 53 35.38 -10.72 3.74
N ILE A 54 35.04 -11.83 4.39
CA ILE A 54 34.52 -11.85 5.76
C ILE A 54 35.48 -11.15 6.75
N ASP A 55 36.77 -11.17 6.48
CA ASP A 55 37.79 -10.51 7.30
C ASP A 55 37.73 -8.97 7.22
N GLN A 56 36.96 -8.43 6.28
CA GLN A 56 36.75 -7.00 6.12
C GLN A 56 35.47 -6.49 6.80
N LEU A 57 34.75 -7.35 7.51
CA LEU A 57 33.66 -6.91 8.36
C LEU A 57 34.16 -6.03 9.50
N PRO A 58 33.48 -4.92 9.84
CA PRO A 58 33.81 -4.17 11.04
C PRO A 58 33.77 -5.07 12.29
N PRO A 59 34.81 -4.99 13.15
CA PRO A 59 34.92 -5.89 14.31
C PRO A 59 33.98 -5.52 15.46
N ASP A 60 33.39 -4.33 15.44
CA ASP A 60 32.55 -3.72 16.47
C ASP A 60 31.06 -3.76 16.15
N LEU A 61 30.65 -4.58 15.19
CA LEU A 61 29.23 -4.79 14.87
C LEU A 61 28.49 -5.44 16.02
N THR A 62 27.37 -4.84 16.41
CA THR A 62 26.41 -5.42 17.37
C THR A 62 25.30 -6.10 16.58
N TRP A 63 25.28 -7.42 16.62
CA TRP A 63 24.27 -8.23 15.93
C TRP A 63 23.00 -8.35 16.76
N GLU A 64 21.85 -8.12 16.11
CA GLU A 64 20.51 -8.28 16.63
C GLU A 64 19.79 -9.41 15.90
N ASN A 65 18.84 -10.07 16.57
CA ASN A 65 18.07 -11.19 16.01
C ASN A 65 16.59 -11.18 16.44
N GLY A 66 16.13 -10.10 17.06
CA GLY A 66 14.77 -10.00 17.57
C GLY A 66 14.48 -10.88 18.79
N GLU A 67 15.50 -11.37 19.51
CA GLU A 67 15.30 -12.19 20.70
C GLU A 67 14.47 -11.43 21.77
N GLY A 68 13.49 -12.14 22.35
CA GLY A 68 12.63 -11.60 23.40
C GLY A 68 11.33 -10.98 22.93
N LEU A 69 11.11 -10.84 21.61
CA LEU A 69 9.82 -10.40 21.08
C LEU A 69 8.71 -11.43 21.34
N ALA A 70 7.49 -10.96 21.54
CA ALA A 70 6.33 -11.83 21.77
C ALA A 70 6.03 -12.73 20.57
N PRO A 71 5.58 -13.99 20.78
CA PRO A 71 5.11 -14.83 19.68
C PRO A 71 3.84 -14.25 19.04
N ILE A 72 3.73 -14.36 17.71
CA ILE A 72 2.61 -13.80 16.95
C ILE A 72 1.44 -14.81 16.86
N GLY A 73 1.73 -16.06 16.57
CA GLY A 73 0.72 -17.10 16.39
C GLY A 73 0.12 -17.60 17.69
N ASP A 74 -1.15 -17.99 17.66
CA ASP A 74 -1.86 -18.56 18.80
C ASP A 74 -1.68 -20.08 18.83
N PRO A 75 -1.23 -20.69 19.94
CA PRO A 75 -1.12 -22.15 20.06
C PRO A 75 -2.44 -22.92 19.88
N ARG A 76 -3.60 -22.25 20.01
CA ARG A 76 -4.92 -22.84 19.73
C ARG A 76 -5.21 -22.94 18.24
N ALA A 77 -4.44 -22.26 17.39
CA ALA A 77 -4.67 -22.25 15.96
C ALA A 77 -4.57 -23.65 15.37
N LYS A 78 -5.60 -24.00 14.60
CA LYS A 78 -5.68 -25.28 13.89
C LYS A 78 -5.23 -25.07 12.44
N ARG A 79 -4.30 -25.92 11.98
CA ARG A 79 -3.95 -25.96 10.56
C ARG A 79 -5.00 -26.69 9.77
N GLY A 80 -5.33 -26.20 8.59
CA GLY A 80 -6.28 -26.83 7.69
C GLY A 80 -7.42 -25.93 7.25
N GLY A 81 -8.28 -26.48 6.42
CA GLY A 81 -9.49 -25.81 5.95
C GLY A 81 -9.25 -24.81 4.81
N GLN A 82 -10.35 -24.18 4.45
CA GLN A 82 -10.36 -23.18 3.37
C GLN A 82 -10.96 -21.88 3.85
N LEU A 83 -10.23 -20.78 3.62
CA LEU A 83 -10.71 -19.42 3.81
C LEU A 83 -11.12 -18.83 2.45
N ARG A 84 -12.35 -18.36 2.34
CA ARG A 84 -12.91 -17.76 1.12
C ARG A 84 -13.15 -16.29 1.33
N LEU A 85 -12.51 -15.48 0.50
CA LEU A 85 -12.56 -14.02 0.54
C LEU A 85 -13.06 -13.45 -0.78
N ARG A 86 -13.51 -12.22 -0.75
CA ARG A 86 -13.93 -11.48 -1.94
C ARG A 86 -12.81 -10.59 -2.45
N VAL A 87 -12.71 -10.51 -3.78
CA VAL A 87 -12.01 -9.42 -4.49
C VAL A 87 -12.99 -8.74 -5.45
N ASN A 88 -12.84 -7.45 -5.66
CA ASN A 88 -13.74 -6.67 -6.51
C ASN A 88 -13.27 -6.55 -7.98
N SER A 89 -12.02 -6.82 -8.24
CA SER A 89 -11.43 -6.84 -9.57
C SER A 89 -10.44 -8.00 -9.71
N MET A 90 -10.22 -8.44 -10.94
CA MET A 90 -9.21 -9.43 -11.27
C MET A 90 -8.00 -8.72 -11.84
N GLN A 91 -6.80 -9.21 -11.52
CA GLN A 91 -5.61 -8.66 -12.15
C GLN A 91 -5.55 -9.02 -13.65
N HIS A 92 -4.83 -8.19 -14.38
CA HIS A 92 -4.56 -8.41 -15.80
C HIS A 92 -3.31 -9.26 -16.01
N THR A 93 -2.42 -9.33 -15.03
CA THR A 93 -1.14 -10.05 -15.10
C THR A 93 -0.74 -10.66 -13.75
N LEU A 94 0.10 -11.71 -13.76
CA LEU A 94 0.75 -12.27 -12.57
C LEU A 94 2.18 -11.73 -12.38
N ARG A 95 2.62 -10.77 -13.19
CA ARG A 95 3.92 -10.13 -12.96
C ARG A 95 3.92 -9.34 -11.66
N ILE A 96 5.07 -9.32 -10.99
CA ILE A 96 5.25 -8.53 -9.76
C ILE A 96 5.33 -7.01 -10.05
N LEU A 97 5.90 -6.62 -11.19
CA LEU A 97 6.14 -5.24 -11.61
C LEU A 97 5.80 -5.02 -13.09
N GLY A 98 5.78 -3.75 -13.48
CA GLY A 98 5.56 -3.32 -14.85
C GLY A 98 4.09 -3.03 -15.18
N PRO A 99 3.75 -2.87 -16.48
CA PRO A 99 2.40 -2.53 -16.91
C PRO A 99 1.35 -3.48 -16.34
N ASP A 100 0.22 -2.93 -15.85
CA ASP A 100 -0.93 -3.66 -15.30
C ASP A 100 -0.65 -4.52 -14.04
N ALA A 101 0.56 -4.50 -13.47
CA ALA A 101 0.90 -5.28 -12.28
C ALA A 101 0.28 -4.71 -10.99
N ASN A 102 -0.03 -3.41 -10.95
CA ASN A 102 -0.66 -2.77 -9.80
C ASN A 102 -2.17 -3.02 -9.80
N SER A 103 -2.61 -4.05 -9.09
CA SER A 103 -4.01 -4.47 -9.03
C SER A 103 -4.44 -4.77 -7.59
N THR A 104 -5.75 -4.95 -7.37
CA THR A 104 -6.31 -5.33 -6.06
C THR A 104 -5.72 -6.65 -5.52
N LEU A 105 -5.28 -7.54 -6.41
CA LEU A 105 -4.69 -8.83 -6.02
C LEU A 105 -3.19 -8.75 -5.73
N ARG A 106 -2.53 -7.61 -5.96
CA ARG A 106 -1.10 -7.45 -5.62
C ARG A 106 -0.81 -7.74 -4.15
N GLY A 107 -1.70 -7.26 -3.25
CA GLY A 107 -1.59 -7.53 -1.82
C GLY A 107 -1.53 -9.03 -1.52
N PRO A 108 -2.60 -9.80 -1.79
CA PRO A 108 -2.60 -11.24 -1.54
C PRO A 108 -1.58 -12.05 -2.36
N LEU A 109 -1.30 -11.65 -3.61
CA LEU A 109 -0.34 -12.36 -4.46
C LEU A 109 1.10 -12.23 -3.95
N TRP A 110 1.50 -11.03 -3.61
CA TRP A 110 2.89 -10.68 -3.35
C TRP A 110 3.11 -10.17 -1.94
N ASN A 111 2.49 -9.04 -1.55
CA ASN A 111 2.84 -8.35 -0.31
C ASN A 111 2.57 -9.21 0.94
N ALA A 112 1.43 -9.92 0.98
CA ALA A 112 1.06 -10.78 2.11
C ALA A 112 1.66 -12.19 2.02
N ASN A 113 2.28 -12.55 0.89
CA ASN A 113 2.87 -13.86 0.64
C ASN A 113 4.39 -13.80 0.41
N MET A 114 5.03 -12.73 0.91
CA MET A 114 6.48 -12.58 0.91
C MET A 114 6.98 -12.45 2.36
N ILE A 115 7.99 -13.22 2.69
CA ILE A 115 8.85 -12.91 3.83
C ILE A 115 9.99 -12.07 3.28
N TYR A 116 10.16 -10.86 3.79
CA TYR A 116 11.21 -9.94 3.38
C TYR A 116 12.52 -10.25 4.12
N LEU A 117 13.57 -9.50 3.85
CA LEU A 117 14.86 -9.66 4.54
C LEU A 117 14.70 -9.52 6.06
N LEU A 118 13.96 -8.51 6.47
CA LEU A 118 13.50 -8.34 7.85
C LEU A 118 11.99 -8.15 7.85
N MET A 119 11.32 -8.52 8.91
CA MET A 119 9.90 -8.30 9.11
C MET A 119 9.67 -7.36 10.29
N ARG A 120 8.66 -6.51 10.21
CA ARG A 120 8.25 -5.69 11.36
C ARG A 120 7.32 -6.51 12.25
N HIS A 121 7.59 -6.49 13.57
CA HIS A 121 6.71 -7.15 14.52
C HIS A 121 5.34 -6.43 14.57
N PRO A 122 4.19 -7.15 14.52
CA PRO A 122 2.88 -6.50 14.37
C PRO A 122 2.45 -5.66 15.59
N TRP A 123 2.90 -5.97 16.79
CA TRP A 123 2.50 -5.28 18.03
C TRP A 123 3.61 -4.47 18.67
N GLU A 124 4.85 -4.83 18.43
CA GLU A 124 6.00 -4.16 19.01
C GLU A 124 6.67 -3.26 17.97
N ASP A 125 7.20 -2.13 18.40
CA ASP A 125 7.93 -1.23 17.49
C ASP A 125 9.37 -1.74 17.30
N ALA A 126 9.47 -2.95 16.75
CA ALA A 126 10.71 -3.69 16.57
C ALA A 126 10.72 -4.48 15.26
N TYR A 127 11.91 -4.87 14.84
CA TYR A 127 12.12 -5.79 13.73
C TYR A 127 12.36 -7.21 14.24
N MET A 128 11.92 -8.18 13.47
CA MET A 128 12.10 -9.61 13.70
C MET A 128 12.74 -10.27 12.48
N PRO A 129 13.36 -11.45 12.65
CA PRO A 129 13.91 -12.20 11.54
C PRO A 129 12.91 -12.43 10.40
N GLY A 130 13.38 -12.21 9.19
CA GLY A 130 12.75 -12.62 7.95
C GLY A 130 13.62 -13.64 7.25
N LEU A 131 14.06 -13.33 6.02
CA LEU A 131 15.07 -14.11 5.29
C LEU A 131 16.47 -13.93 5.86
N ALA A 132 16.73 -12.84 6.58
CA ALA A 132 17.91 -12.68 7.42
C ALA A 132 17.55 -13.02 8.87
N GLN A 133 18.37 -13.86 9.50
CA GLN A 133 18.21 -14.26 10.91
C GLN A 133 18.88 -13.28 11.89
N GLU A 134 19.85 -12.50 11.40
CA GLU A 134 20.58 -11.50 12.19
C GLU A 134 20.88 -10.27 11.34
N TRP A 135 20.97 -9.11 12.00
CA TRP A 135 21.32 -7.84 11.38
C TRP A 135 22.16 -7.00 12.31
N ALA A 136 22.96 -6.08 11.75
CA ALA A 136 23.70 -5.08 12.48
C ALA A 136 23.74 -3.78 11.67
N ILE A 137 23.55 -2.64 12.35
CA ILE A 137 23.73 -1.33 11.75
C ILE A 137 25.19 -0.92 11.94
N ASP A 138 25.81 -0.39 10.89
CA ASP A 138 27.18 0.13 10.99
C ASP A 138 27.24 1.30 12.00
N PRO A 139 28.06 1.19 13.05
CA PRO A 139 28.13 2.25 14.05
C PRO A 139 28.75 3.57 13.52
N ALA A 140 29.50 3.51 12.42
CA ALA A 140 30.11 4.67 11.79
C ALA A 140 29.21 5.29 10.68
N ASP A 141 28.34 4.48 10.07
CA ASP A 141 27.46 4.92 8.96
C ASP A 141 26.11 4.18 9.00
N SER A 142 25.12 4.79 9.65
CA SER A 142 23.77 4.21 9.80
C SER A 142 23.04 3.87 8.48
N ARG A 143 23.59 4.27 7.33
CA ARG A 143 23.09 3.89 6.00
C ARG A 143 23.49 2.46 5.62
N THR A 144 24.49 1.88 6.31
CA THR A 144 25.00 0.54 6.03
C THR A 144 24.46 -0.46 7.04
N ILE A 145 23.82 -1.52 6.56
CA ILE A 145 23.20 -2.56 7.37
C ILE A 145 23.73 -3.89 6.92
N TYR A 146 24.32 -4.62 7.86
CA TYR A 146 24.84 -5.98 7.66
C TYR A 146 23.77 -7.00 7.97
N LEU A 147 23.70 -8.07 7.18
CA LEU A 147 22.73 -9.14 7.31
C LEU A 147 23.44 -10.50 7.27
N ARG A 148 22.90 -11.45 8.06
CA ARG A 148 23.19 -12.88 7.90
C ARG A 148 21.92 -13.60 7.51
N LEU A 149 21.93 -14.23 6.35
CA LEU A 149 20.77 -14.97 5.83
C LEU A 149 20.49 -16.22 6.68
N ASP A 150 19.21 -16.56 6.78
CA ASP A 150 18.79 -17.80 7.40
C ASP A 150 19.10 -18.97 6.44
N PRO A 151 19.89 -19.98 6.86
CA PRO A 151 20.29 -21.11 5.99
C PRO A 151 19.10 -21.99 5.58
N ASP A 152 17.99 -21.92 6.29
CA ASP A 152 16.76 -22.66 5.99
C ASP A 152 15.86 -21.90 5.01
N ALA A 153 16.12 -20.62 4.74
CA ALA A 153 15.28 -19.81 3.86
C ALA A 153 15.15 -20.43 2.46
N ARG A 154 13.90 -20.54 1.97
CA ARG A 154 13.56 -21.17 0.69
C ARG A 154 12.49 -20.38 -0.04
N TRP A 155 12.54 -20.46 -1.35
CA TRP A 155 11.45 -20.09 -2.23
C TRP A 155 10.33 -21.14 -2.19
N SER A 156 9.14 -20.77 -2.63
CA SER A 156 7.96 -21.66 -2.64
C SER A 156 8.08 -22.88 -3.57
N ASP A 157 9.06 -22.90 -4.46
CA ASP A 157 9.42 -24.05 -5.30
C ASP A 157 10.46 -24.97 -4.64
N GLY A 158 10.86 -24.66 -3.39
CA GLY A 158 11.82 -25.42 -2.58
C GLY A 158 13.29 -25.07 -2.79
N ARG A 159 13.61 -24.19 -3.73
CA ARG A 159 15.01 -23.74 -3.96
C ARG A 159 15.49 -22.88 -2.80
N PRO A 160 16.80 -22.97 -2.44
CA PRO A 160 17.39 -22.09 -1.43
C PRO A 160 17.23 -20.62 -1.82
N PHE A 161 16.97 -19.77 -0.85
CA PHE A 161 17.13 -18.33 -0.99
C PHE A 161 18.59 -17.96 -0.76
N THR A 162 19.19 -17.17 -1.65
CA THR A 162 20.62 -16.88 -1.65
C THR A 162 20.93 -15.39 -1.86
N ILE A 163 22.18 -14.99 -1.61
CA ILE A 163 22.66 -13.63 -1.93
C ILE A 163 22.59 -13.36 -3.45
N ASP A 164 22.69 -14.40 -4.28
CA ASP A 164 22.56 -14.24 -5.74
C ASP A 164 21.16 -13.79 -6.13
N ASP A 165 20.11 -14.21 -5.39
CA ASP A 165 18.75 -13.71 -5.59
C ASP A 165 18.64 -12.22 -5.21
N ILE A 166 19.34 -11.79 -4.15
CA ILE A 166 19.35 -10.38 -3.72
C ILE A 166 20.06 -9.50 -4.76
N PHE A 167 21.22 -9.92 -5.25
CA PHE A 167 21.95 -9.21 -6.30
C PHE A 167 21.11 -9.13 -7.58
N PHE A 168 20.51 -10.26 -7.96
CA PHE A 168 19.63 -10.30 -9.12
C PHE A 168 18.39 -9.44 -8.93
N SER A 169 17.83 -9.38 -7.72
CA SER A 169 16.69 -8.50 -7.43
C SER A 169 17.03 -7.03 -7.69
N LEU A 170 18.20 -6.56 -7.26
CA LEU A 170 18.61 -5.19 -7.55
C LEU A 170 18.82 -4.97 -9.06
N TYR A 171 19.46 -5.90 -9.77
CA TYR A 171 19.59 -5.86 -11.23
C TYR A 171 18.21 -5.75 -11.91
N PHE A 172 17.26 -6.62 -11.51
CA PHE A 172 15.90 -6.65 -12.04
C PHE A 172 15.18 -5.32 -11.81
N LEU A 173 15.27 -4.77 -10.60
CA LEU A 173 14.64 -3.51 -10.22
C LEU A 173 15.22 -2.28 -10.93
N LEU A 174 16.48 -2.33 -11.33
CA LEU A 174 17.13 -1.26 -12.08
C LEU A 174 16.97 -1.41 -13.60
N SER A 175 16.53 -2.60 -14.07
CA SER A 175 16.42 -2.87 -15.51
C SER A 175 15.25 -2.10 -16.15
N PRO A 176 15.46 -1.47 -17.32
CA PRO A 176 14.39 -0.86 -18.09
C PRO A 176 13.37 -1.88 -18.62
N GLU A 177 13.73 -3.16 -18.68
CA GLU A 177 12.88 -4.24 -19.22
C GLU A 177 11.62 -4.48 -18.37
N ILE A 178 11.63 -4.12 -17.08
CA ILE A 178 10.42 -4.18 -16.26
C ILE A 178 9.36 -3.17 -16.68
N GLN A 179 9.70 -2.17 -17.49
CA GLN A 179 8.84 -1.09 -17.96
C GLN A 179 8.09 -0.36 -16.82
N ASP A 180 8.81 -0.12 -15.71
CA ASP A 180 8.32 0.61 -14.54
C ASP A 180 9.34 1.68 -14.11
N PRO A 181 9.39 2.84 -14.81
CA PRO A 181 10.37 3.87 -14.54
C PRO A 181 10.30 4.46 -13.12
N ALA A 182 9.13 4.37 -12.47
CA ALA A 182 8.97 4.83 -11.10
C ALA A 182 9.72 3.92 -10.13
N ILE A 183 9.58 2.62 -10.28
CA ILE A 183 10.32 1.62 -9.50
C ILE A 183 11.82 1.71 -9.79
N ASN A 184 12.22 1.79 -11.06
CA ASN A 184 13.64 1.94 -11.41
C ASN A 184 14.26 3.11 -10.65
N ARG A 185 13.60 4.28 -10.67
CA ARG A 185 14.08 5.48 -9.96
C ARG A 185 14.15 5.28 -8.46
N VAL A 186 13.11 4.68 -7.84
CA VAL A 186 13.09 4.44 -6.40
C VAL A 186 14.31 3.64 -5.94
N PHE A 187 14.67 2.57 -6.66
CA PHE A 187 15.81 1.74 -6.28
C PHE A 187 17.15 2.35 -6.69
N ASP A 188 17.20 3.07 -7.81
CA ASP A 188 18.39 3.81 -8.24
C ASP A 188 18.76 4.92 -7.26
N ASP A 189 17.76 5.66 -6.77
CA ASP A 189 17.95 6.76 -5.81
C ASP A 189 18.23 6.27 -4.37
N ASN A 190 17.73 5.09 -3.99
CA ASN A 190 17.77 4.64 -2.60
C ASN A 190 18.88 3.64 -2.27
N VAL A 191 19.29 2.77 -3.21
CA VAL A 191 20.29 1.73 -2.95
C VAL A 191 21.62 2.11 -3.58
N THR A 192 22.59 2.48 -2.76
CA THR A 192 23.94 2.80 -3.26
C THR A 192 24.68 1.54 -3.67
N ARG A 193 24.69 0.50 -2.83
CA ARG A 193 25.38 -0.76 -3.11
C ARG A 193 24.90 -1.91 -2.24
N ILE A 194 25.16 -3.13 -2.74
CA ILE A 194 25.08 -4.38 -1.97
C ILE A 194 26.47 -4.99 -1.97
N THR A 195 26.98 -5.37 -0.79
CA THR A 195 28.30 -5.98 -0.61
C THR A 195 28.12 -7.41 -0.13
N ARG A 196 28.66 -8.39 -0.85
CA ARG A 196 28.76 -9.80 -0.43
C ARG A 196 30.09 -10.05 0.26
N TYR A 197 30.07 -10.66 1.46
CA TYR A 197 31.26 -11.02 2.22
C TYR A 197 31.56 -12.54 2.15
N ASP A 198 30.51 -13.35 2.20
CA ASP A 198 30.56 -14.81 1.99
C ASP A 198 29.21 -15.30 1.41
N ASP A 199 28.87 -16.59 1.52
CA ASP A 199 27.63 -17.16 0.98
C ASP A 199 26.38 -16.80 1.80
N SER A 200 26.52 -16.30 3.02
CA SER A 200 25.43 -15.97 3.94
C SER A 200 25.45 -14.53 4.44
N THR A 201 26.58 -13.84 4.34
CA THR A 201 26.80 -12.52 4.94
C THR A 201 26.90 -11.45 3.85
N LEU A 202 26.08 -10.41 3.98
CA LEU A 202 26.06 -9.28 3.07
C LEU A 202 25.81 -7.96 3.80
N ALA A 203 25.99 -6.85 3.09
CA ALA A 203 25.56 -5.54 3.57
C ALA A 203 24.80 -4.77 2.48
N PHE A 204 23.79 -4.04 2.88
CA PHE A 204 23.17 -2.96 2.10
C PHE A 204 23.73 -1.62 2.52
N THR A 205 24.08 -0.76 1.58
CA THR A 205 24.34 0.66 1.84
C THR A 205 23.31 1.48 1.09
N PHE A 206 22.48 2.20 1.84
CA PHE A 206 21.47 3.10 1.30
C PHE A 206 22.03 4.49 1.03
N THR A 207 21.40 5.24 0.14
CA THR A 207 21.88 6.57 -0.27
C THR A 207 21.67 7.61 0.82
N LYS A 208 20.53 7.52 1.51
CA LYS A 208 20.13 8.50 2.52
C LYS A 208 20.09 7.90 3.92
N PRO A 209 20.52 8.64 4.93
CA PRO A 209 20.26 8.27 6.31
C PRO A 209 18.75 8.39 6.60
N THR A 210 18.25 7.61 7.54
CA THR A 210 16.84 7.63 7.96
C THR A 210 16.74 7.30 9.45
N PRO A 211 15.75 7.84 10.17
CA PRO A 211 15.47 7.42 11.55
C PRO A 211 15.04 5.95 11.69
N ASP A 212 14.64 5.30 10.58
CA ASP A 212 14.26 3.89 10.52
C ASP A 212 15.07 3.16 9.42
N PRO A 213 16.36 2.90 9.64
CA PRO A 213 17.22 2.32 8.59
C PRO A 213 16.82 0.88 8.20
N LEU A 214 16.24 0.10 9.11
CA LEU A 214 15.80 -1.27 8.85
C LEU A 214 14.53 -1.35 8.01
N GLY A 215 13.74 -0.27 7.94
CA GLY A 215 12.49 -0.20 7.19
C GLY A 215 12.65 -0.52 5.70
N ASN A 216 13.76 -0.11 5.10
CA ASN A 216 14.06 -0.40 3.71
C ASN A 216 14.20 -1.90 3.42
N LEU A 217 14.69 -2.69 4.39
CA LEU A 217 14.88 -4.13 4.26
C LEU A 217 13.58 -4.92 4.43
N SER A 218 12.59 -4.33 5.12
CA SER A 218 11.27 -4.93 5.30
C SER A 218 10.32 -4.70 4.11
N THR A 219 10.79 -3.99 3.09
CA THR A 219 10.02 -3.68 1.87
C THR A 219 10.81 -3.89 0.58
N PHE A 220 12.06 -4.36 0.68
CA PHE A 220 12.91 -4.61 -0.48
C PHE A 220 12.30 -5.73 -1.34
N ILE A 221 11.99 -5.43 -2.59
CA ILE A 221 11.35 -6.38 -3.51
C ILE A 221 12.37 -7.45 -3.90
N LEU A 222 12.01 -8.71 -3.67
CA LEU A 222 12.84 -9.87 -3.94
C LEU A 222 12.25 -10.71 -5.08
N VAL A 223 13.12 -11.16 -5.98
CA VAL A 223 12.76 -12.04 -7.09
C VAL A 223 13.78 -13.18 -7.21
N GLN A 224 13.30 -14.37 -7.58
CA GLN A 224 14.15 -15.54 -7.72
C GLN A 224 14.93 -15.48 -9.03
N ARG A 225 16.27 -15.55 -8.96
CA ARG A 225 17.15 -15.51 -10.13
C ARG A 225 16.83 -16.60 -11.15
N GLU A 226 16.63 -17.82 -10.69
CA GLU A 226 16.40 -18.97 -11.57
C GLU A 226 15.06 -18.90 -12.31
N PHE A 227 14.00 -18.39 -11.68
CA PHE A 227 12.72 -18.18 -12.34
C PHE A 227 12.84 -17.15 -13.47
N TYR A 228 13.63 -16.11 -13.25
CA TYR A 228 13.86 -15.02 -14.19
C TYR A 228 15.13 -15.21 -15.04
N ARG A 229 15.65 -16.43 -15.18
CA ARG A 229 16.82 -16.71 -16.02
C ARG A 229 16.62 -16.34 -17.50
N GLU A 230 15.39 -16.25 -17.95
CA GLU A 230 14.99 -15.84 -19.29
C GLU A 230 14.53 -14.37 -19.34
N PHE A 231 14.79 -13.57 -18.30
CA PHE A 231 14.40 -12.17 -18.23
C PHE A 231 15.17 -11.32 -19.24
N GLY A 232 14.43 -10.56 -20.05
CA GLY A 232 14.94 -9.69 -21.09
C GLY A 232 13.83 -8.82 -21.71
N GLU A 233 14.04 -8.35 -22.93
CA GLU A 233 13.15 -7.41 -23.64
C GLU A 233 11.68 -7.87 -23.72
N ASP A 234 11.44 -9.17 -23.73
CA ASP A 234 10.09 -9.76 -23.80
C ASP A 234 9.46 -10.02 -22.41
N TYR A 235 10.02 -9.45 -21.34
CA TYR A 235 9.55 -9.63 -19.96
C TYR A 235 8.04 -9.50 -19.82
N VAL A 236 7.45 -8.44 -20.43
CA VAL A 236 6.03 -8.13 -20.30
C VAL A 236 5.14 -9.26 -20.81
N ASP A 237 5.52 -9.87 -21.92
CA ASP A 237 4.76 -10.96 -22.55
C ASP A 237 5.12 -12.32 -21.95
N ARG A 238 6.40 -12.62 -21.76
CA ARG A 238 6.91 -13.90 -21.28
C ARG A 238 6.41 -14.25 -19.88
N TYR A 239 6.35 -13.26 -18.98
CA TYR A 239 5.93 -13.45 -17.58
C TYR A 239 4.50 -13.03 -17.30
N HIS A 240 3.72 -12.72 -18.31
CA HIS A 240 2.36 -12.17 -18.18
C HIS A 240 1.45 -13.01 -17.27
N TRP A 241 1.44 -14.32 -17.42
CA TRP A 241 0.63 -15.25 -16.60
C TRP A 241 1.48 -16.32 -15.90
N ARG A 242 2.73 -16.04 -15.61
CA ARG A 242 3.61 -16.91 -14.83
C ARG A 242 3.70 -16.37 -13.40
N PHE A 243 3.26 -17.17 -12.42
CA PHE A 243 3.42 -16.82 -11.02
C PHE A 243 4.85 -17.10 -10.58
N SER A 244 5.56 -16.06 -10.14
CA SER A 244 6.92 -16.18 -9.63
C SER A 244 6.92 -16.86 -8.27
N PRO A 245 7.90 -17.72 -7.96
CA PRO A 245 8.10 -18.19 -6.60
C PRO A 245 8.14 -17.05 -5.59
N VAL A 246 7.61 -17.31 -4.41
CA VAL A 246 7.57 -16.41 -3.25
C VAL A 246 8.30 -17.05 -2.07
N THR A 247 8.59 -16.28 -1.04
CA THR A 247 9.23 -16.79 0.19
C THR A 247 8.23 -17.12 1.29
N GLY A 248 6.97 -16.73 1.07
CA GLY A 248 5.84 -17.02 1.96
C GLY A 248 5.25 -18.42 1.80
N PRO A 249 4.22 -18.73 2.59
CA PRO A 249 3.69 -20.10 2.73
C PRO A 249 2.76 -20.54 1.61
N TYR A 250 2.32 -19.68 0.71
CA TYR A 250 1.34 -20.04 -0.31
C TYR A 250 1.92 -20.01 -1.72
N THR A 251 1.50 -20.99 -2.53
CA THR A 251 1.83 -21.06 -3.94
C THR A 251 0.56 -21.03 -4.80
N LEU A 252 0.73 -20.80 -6.09
CA LEU A 252 -0.34 -20.70 -7.07
C LEU A 252 0.03 -21.50 -8.32
N ALA A 253 -0.74 -22.52 -8.62
CA ALA A 253 -0.62 -23.27 -9.86
C ALA A 253 -1.59 -22.74 -10.93
N GLU A 254 -1.36 -23.07 -12.20
CA GLU A 254 -2.18 -22.58 -13.31
C GLU A 254 -3.64 -23.04 -13.18
N GLU A 255 -3.88 -24.28 -12.75
CA GLU A 255 -5.23 -24.83 -12.54
C GLU A 255 -6.01 -24.15 -11.42
N ASP A 256 -5.33 -23.41 -10.53
CA ASP A 256 -5.95 -22.67 -9.44
C ASP A 256 -6.48 -21.30 -9.88
N ILE A 257 -6.19 -20.91 -11.12
CA ILE A 257 -6.61 -19.65 -11.70
C ILE A 257 -7.80 -19.88 -12.63
N ARG A 258 -8.99 -19.47 -12.18
CA ARG A 258 -10.18 -19.40 -13.03
C ARG A 258 -10.39 -17.94 -13.45
N LYS A 259 -9.82 -17.55 -14.59
CA LYS A 259 -9.84 -16.18 -15.10
C LYS A 259 -11.25 -15.59 -15.05
N GLY A 260 -11.38 -14.38 -14.49
CA GLY A 260 -12.64 -13.69 -14.33
C GLY A 260 -13.58 -14.27 -13.26
N ARG A 261 -13.15 -15.26 -12.47
CA ARG A 261 -13.99 -15.91 -11.46
C ARG A 261 -13.33 -16.03 -10.09
N GLN A 262 -12.16 -16.67 -10.00
CA GLN A 262 -11.48 -16.90 -8.73
C GLN A 262 -10.00 -17.22 -8.91
N VAL A 263 -9.25 -17.04 -7.81
CA VAL A 263 -7.87 -17.52 -7.64
C VAL A 263 -7.80 -18.26 -6.31
N THR A 264 -7.17 -19.45 -6.30
CA THR A 264 -7.01 -20.26 -5.08
C THR A 264 -5.53 -20.47 -4.79
N PHE A 265 -5.04 -19.94 -3.70
CA PHE A 265 -3.70 -20.20 -3.19
C PHE A 265 -3.70 -21.48 -2.38
N ARG A 266 -2.67 -22.30 -2.55
CA ARG A 266 -2.42 -23.53 -1.80
C ARG A 266 -1.26 -23.34 -0.84
N ARG A 267 -1.44 -23.70 0.41
CA ARG A 267 -0.39 -23.69 1.39
C ARG A 267 0.64 -24.79 1.10
N LEU A 268 1.90 -24.46 1.27
CA LEU A 268 3.00 -25.42 1.20
C LEU A 268 2.93 -26.37 2.41
N GLU A 269 3.09 -27.66 2.18
CA GLU A 269 3.12 -28.68 3.26
C GLU A 269 4.34 -28.49 4.18
N ASN A 270 5.49 -28.14 3.60
CA ASN A 270 6.77 -27.96 4.28
C ASN A 270 7.32 -26.55 3.99
N TRP A 271 6.63 -25.53 4.48
CA TRP A 271 7.13 -24.18 4.38
C TRP A 271 8.34 -23.99 5.31
N TRP A 272 9.41 -23.41 4.81
CA TRP A 272 10.70 -23.30 5.50
C TRP A 272 10.62 -22.60 6.89
N ALA A 273 9.64 -21.74 7.09
CA ALA A 273 9.51 -20.97 8.32
C ALA A 273 8.47 -21.53 9.31
N ASP A 274 7.84 -22.69 9.03
CA ASP A 274 6.77 -23.25 9.86
C ASP A 274 7.13 -23.45 11.34
N ASP A 275 8.37 -23.84 11.61
CA ASP A 275 8.86 -24.10 12.97
C ASP A 275 9.64 -22.92 13.57
N LYS A 276 9.85 -21.83 12.81
CA LYS A 276 10.53 -20.65 13.32
C LYS A 276 9.67 -19.94 14.37
N PRO A 277 10.25 -19.42 15.47
CA PRO A 277 9.50 -18.91 16.61
C PRO A 277 8.43 -17.87 16.28
N TYR A 278 8.70 -16.96 15.32
CA TYR A 278 7.79 -15.87 14.95
C TYR A 278 6.75 -16.25 13.90
N TYR A 279 6.88 -17.43 13.25
CA TYR A 279 5.97 -17.88 12.18
C TYR A 279 5.14 -19.10 12.58
N ARG A 280 5.47 -19.74 13.70
CA ARG A 280 4.70 -20.86 14.22
C ARG A 280 3.26 -20.45 14.49
N HIS A 281 2.30 -21.29 14.10
CA HIS A 281 0.87 -21.06 14.22
C HIS A 281 0.33 -19.90 13.37
N LEU A 282 1.08 -19.47 12.32
CA LEU A 282 0.61 -18.52 11.33
C LEU A 282 0.24 -19.24 10.02
N TYR A 283 -0.53 -18.52 9.20
CA TYR A 283 -0.91 -18.97 7.84
C TYR A 283 -1.56 -20.35 7.85
N ASN A 284 -2.55 -20.54 8.70
CA ASN A 284 -3.11 -21.84 9.03
C ASN A 284 -4.01 -22.47 7.96
N PRO A 285 -4.83 -21.74 7.16
CA PRO A 285 -5.68 -22.34 6.13
C PRO A 285 -4.86 -23.04 5.04
N ASP A 286 -5.28 -24.26 4.64
CA ASP A 286 -4.65 -24.97 3.51
C ASP A 286 -4.91 -24.28 2.18
N ARG A 287 -6.04 -23.55 2.09
CA ARG A 287 -6.43 -22.84 0.87
C ARG A 287 -6.96 -21.44 1.19
N LEU A 288 -6.48 -20.46 0.42
CA LEU A 288 -7.04 -19.13 0.36
C LEU A 288 -7.71 -18.95 -1.00
N THR A 289 -9.04 -18.85 -1.03
CA THR A 289 -9.77 -18.65 -2.28
C THR A 289 -10.30 -17.22 -2.37
N LEU A 290 -9.87 -16.51 -3.37
CA LEU A 290 -10.30 -15.15 -3.68
C LEU A 290 -11.36 -15.20 -4.78
N LEU A 291 -12.61 -14.90 -4.43
CA LEU A 291 -13.77 -14.91 -5.34
C LEU A 291 -13.98 -13.51 -5.92
N LEU A 292 -14.09 -13.42 -7.25
CA LEU A 292 -14.38 -12.16 -7.92
C LEU A 292 -15.87 -11.84 -7.80
N ILE A 293 -16.20 -10.86 -6.99
CA ILE A 293 -17.55 -10.30 -6.87
C ILE A 293 -17.44 -8.78 -6.96
N ARG A 294 -17.77 -8.20 -8.11
CA ARG A 294 -17.56 -6.77 -8.39
C ARG A 294 -18.46 -5.86 -7.58
N ASP A 295 -19.72 -6.22 -7.48
CA ASP A 295 -20.73 -5.43 -6.79
C ASP A 295 -20.71 -5.69 -5.28
N ASP A 296 -20.68 -4.62 -4.46
CA ASP A 296 -20.56 -4.72 -3.00
C ASP A 296 -21.79 -5.34 -2.36
N ASN A 297 -22.99 -5.04 -2.87
CA ASN A 297 -24.22 -5.61 -2.32
C ASN A 297 -24.31 -7.11 -2.62
N LYS A 298 -23.92 -7.51 -3.85
CA LYS A 298 -23.83 -8.95 -4.19
C LYS A 298 -22.79 -9.67 -3.36
N ALA A 299 -21.69 -8.99 -3.01
CA ALA A 299 -20.69 -9.56 -2.10
C ALA A 299 -21.24 -9.74 -0.69
N PHE A 300 -22.01 -8.78 -0.19
CA PHE A 300 -22.67 -8.90 1.10
C PHE A 300 -23.72 -10.05 1.11
N GLU A 301 -24.50 -10.18 0.04
CA GLU A 301 -25.42 -11.32 -0.12
C GLU A 301 -24.68 -12.68 -0.19
N ALA A 302 -23.54 -12.74 -0.87
CA ALA A 302 -22.69 -13.93 -0.91
C ALA A 302 -22.12 -14.26 0.48
N PHE A 303 -21.78 -13.24 1.26
CA PHE A 303 -21.37 -13.41 2.65
C PHE A 303 -22.50 -13.98 3.53
N LEU A 304 -23.71 -13.44 3.45
CA LEU A 304 -24.87 -13.94 4.20
C LEU A 304 -25.22 -15.39 3.84
N ARG A 305 -24.97 -15.82 2.60
CA ARG A 305 -25.17 -17.22 2.19
C ARG A 305 -24.07 -18.17 2.67
N GLY A 306 -22.89 -17.64 3.04
CA GLY A 306 -21.70 -18.42 3.38
C GLY A 306 -20.84 -18.81 2.17
N ASP A 307 -20.97 -18.09 1.03
CA ASP A 307 -20.09 -18.28 -0.13
C ASP A 307 -18.70 -17.69 0.14
N ILE A 308 -18.60 -16.65 0.97
CA ILE A 308 -17.38 -16.07 1.52
C ILE A 308 -17.43 -16.06 3.04
N ASP A 309 -16.27 -16.18 3.69
CA ASP A 309 -16.17 -16.44 5.12
C ASP A 309 -16.02 -15.17 5.95
N TRP A 310 -15.64 -14.06 5.31
CA TRP A 310 -15.39 -12.77 5.95
C TRP A 310 -15.82 -11.62 5.03
N HIS A 311 -16.33 -10.52 5.62
CA HIS A 311 -16.73 -9.33 4.88
C HIS A 311 -16.46 -8.06 5.69
N ALA A 312 -15.91 -7.04 5.03
CA ALA A 312 -15.75 -5.71 5.62
C ALA A 312 -17.12 -5.02 5.77
N MET A 313 -17.48 -4.61 6.98
CA MET A 313 -18.75 -3.95 7.31
C MET A 313 -18.56 -2.46 7.63
N ASN A 314 -17.57 -1.81 7.00
CA ASN A 314 -17.25 -0.40 7.25
C ASN A 314 -18.34 0.58 6.80
N ARG A 315 -19.18 0.20 5.83
CA ARG A 315 -20.34 0.99 5.43
C ARG A 315 -21.38 0.98 6.55
N THR A 316 -21.93 2.15 6.87
CA THR A 316 -22.97 2.32 7.89
C THR A 316 -24.22 1.46 7.60
N THR A 317 -24.59 1.33 6.32
CA THR A 317 -25.67 0.45 5.87
C THR A 317 -25.46 -1.00 6.32
N TYR A 318 -24.27 -1.58 6.10
CA TYR A 318 -24.00 -2.98 6.48
C TYR A 318 -23.95 -3.16 8.00
N TRP A 319 -23.36 -2.19 8.72
CA TRP A 319 -23.16 -2.32 10.16
C TRP A 319 -24.43 -2.06 10.96
N TYR A 320 -25.23 -1.05 10.60
CA TYR A 320 -26.41 -0.61 11.36
C TYR A 320 -27.73 -1.08 10.75
N GLU A 321 -27.91 -0.92 9.44
CA GLU A 321 -29.22 -1.13 8.83
C GLU A 321 -29.46 -2.59 8.50
N ARG A 322 -28.40 -3.34 8.16
CA ARG A 322 -28.48 -4.76 7.87
C ARG A 322 -27.99 -5.65 9.03
N ALA A 323 -27.97 -5.12 10.25
CA ALA A 323 -27.60 -5.87 11.45
C ALA A 323 -28.64 -6.96 11.83
N GLU A 324 -29.87 -6.81 11.34
CA GLU A 324 -31.01 -7.71 11.62
C GLU A 324 -31.12 -8.85 10.60
N GLU A 325 -30.17 -9.01 9.69
CA GLU A 325 -30.16 -10.13 8.73
C GLU A 325 -30.11 -11.49 9.47
N PRO A 326 -30.95 -12.48 9.06
CA PRO A 326 -31.07 -13.73 9.80
C PRO A 326 -29.75 -14.41 10.18
N PRO A 327 -28.73 -14.54 9.28
CA PRO A 327 -27.48 -15.20 9.68
C PRO A 327 -26.71 -14.47 10.79
N ILE A 328 -26.96 -13.18 10.99
CA ILE A 328 -26.35 -12.35 12.05
C ILE A 328 -27.11 -12.53 13.36
N VAL A 329 -28.44 -12.37 13.32
CA VAL A 329 -29.26 -12.49 14.54
C VAL A 329 -29.37 -13.93 15.03
N ASP A 330 -29.27 -14.90 14.14
CA ASP A 330 -29.21 -16.33 14.46
C ASP A 330 -27.82 -16.77 14.98
N GLY A 331 -26.86 -15.87 15.04
CA GLY A 331 -25.52 -16.12 15.59
C GLY A 331 -24.61 -17.01 14.72
N TYR A 332 -24.91 -17.18 13.44
CA TYR A 332 -24.02 -17.88 12.49
C TYR A 332 -22.88 -16.97 12.02
N ILE A 333 -23.15 -15.66 11.96
CA ILE A 333 -22.19 -14.61 11.66
C ILE A 333 -21.96 -13.80 12.93
N GLU A 334 -20.70 -13.72 13.33
CA GLU A 334 -20.22 -12.88 14.40
C GLU A 334 -19.70 -11.57 13.83
N ARG A 335 -19.72 -10.49 14.62
CA ARG A 335 -19.27 -9.17 14.21
C ARG A 335 -18.18 -8.65 15.13
N ALA A 336 -17.24 -7.91 14.57
CA ALA A 336 -16.24 -7.21 15.35
C ALA A 336 -16.09 -5.75 14.91
N TRP A 337 -15.92 -4.88 15.91
CA TRP A 337 -15.49 -3.49 15.74
C TRP A 337 -14.09 -3.37 16.32
N VAL A 338 -13.11 -3.16 15.48
CA VAL A 338 -11.69 -3.19 15.85
C VAL A 338 -11.09 -1.81 15.66
N TYR A 339 -10.64 -1.20 16.74
CA TYR A 339 -9.91 0.08 16.69
C TYR A 339 -8.44 -0.15 16.33
N ASP A 340 -7.85 0.80 15.61
CA ASP A 340 -6.45 0.81 15.20
C ASP A 340 -5.80 2.19 15.36
N GLN A 341 -4.50 2.25 15.15
CA GLN A 341 -3.70 3.47 15.17
C GLN A 341 -3.02 3.73 13.82
N LEU A 342 -3.63 3.28 12.73
CA LEU A 342 -3.11 3.53 11.41
C LEU A 342 -2.95 5.04 11.16
N PRO A 343 -1.86 5.46 10.50
CA PRO A 343 -1.78 6.82 10.01
C PRO A 343 -2.96 7.17 9.11
N ALA A 344 -3.45 8.40 9.21
CA ALA A 344 -4.55 8.85 8.39
C ALA A 344 -4.18 8.82 6.91
N ALA A 345 -4.97 8.11 6.09
CA ALA A 345 -4.95 8.33 4.66
C ALA A 345 -5.24 9.81 4.39
N ARG A 346 -4.51 10.42 3.47
CA ARG A 346 -4.72 11.83 3.15
C ARG A 346 -5.95 12.00 2.26
N ILE A 347 -7.12 11.87 2.88
CA ILE A 347 -8.44 12.03 2.25
C ILE A 347 -8.86 13.48 2.36
N GLY A 348 -9.44 14.04 1.30
CA GLY A 348 -9.99 15.39 1.37
C GLY A 348 -10.23 16.04 0.02
N VAL A 349 -10.50 17.34 0.04
CA VAL A 349 -10.58 18.16 -1.16
C VAL A 349 -9.22 18.77 -1.44
N TYR A 350 -8.64 18.40 -2.57
CA TYR A 350 -7.38 18.91 -3.08
C TYR A 350 -7.64 20.06 -4.05
N MET A 351 -6.91 21.16 -3.88
CA MET A 351 -7.00 22.38 -4.71
C MET A 351 -5.74 22.48 -5.57
N ASN A 352 -5.93 22.59 -6.87
CA ASN A 352 -4.82 22.82 -7.79
C ASN A 352 -4.43 24.30 -7.75
N SER A 353 -3.38 24.64 -7.00
CA SER A 353 -2.97 26.03 -6.75
C SER A 353 -2.44 26.78 -7.97
N ASP A 354 -2.23 26.11 -9.11
CA ASP A 354 -1.86 26.78 -10.38
C ASP A 354 -3.08 27.30 -11.18
N LYS A 355 -4.30 26.92 -10.76
CA LYS A 355 -5.51 27.34 -11.47
C LYS A 355 -5.94 28.74 -11.07
N PRO A 356 -6.58 29.47 -12.00
CA PRO A 356 -7.12 30.80 -11.73
C PRO A 356 -7.99 30.81 -10.46
N LEU A 357 -7.88 31.85 -9.66
CA LEU A 357 -8.44 32.04 -8.33
C LEU A 357 -7.83 31.11 -7.26
N LEU A 358 -7.51 29.84 -7.57
CA LEU A 358 -6.91 28.92 -6.61
C LEU A 358 -5.43 29.20 -6.34
N ASN A 359 -4.77 30.05 -7.13
CA ASN A 359 -3.45 30.60 -6.84
C ASN A 359 -3.49 31.65 -5.71
N ASP A 360 -4.65 32.22 -5.39
CA ASP A 360 -4.86 33.10 -4.26
C ASP A 360 -5.07 32.32 -2.96
N LEU A 361 -4.21 32.58 -1.96
CA LEU A 361 -4.32 31.97 -0.63
C LEU A 361 -5.64 32.32 0.05
N THR A 362 -6.13 33.55 -0.12
CA THR A 362 -7.37 34.03 0.50
C THR A 362 -8.57 33.23 0.00
N ILE A 363 -8.64 32.92 -1.30
CA ILE A 363 -9.65 32.02 -1.88
C ILE A 363 -9.53 30.63 -1.28
N ARG A 364 -8.32 30.05 -1.20
CA ARG A 364 -8.14 28.71 -0.61
C ARG A 364 -8.55 28.67 0.85
N LEU A 365 -8.26 29.71 1.65
CA LEU A 365 -8.70 29.83 3.03
C LEU A 365 -10.22 29.93 3.13
N GLY A 366 -10.87 30.69 2.26
CA GLY A 366 -12.32 30.72 2.16
C GLY A 366 -12.93 29.35 1.89
N ILE A 367 -12.37 28.60 0.93
CA ILE A 367 -12.79 27.23 0.62
C ILE A 367 -12.61 26.30 1.83
N GLN A 368 -11.51 26.42 2.60
CA GLN A 368 -11.26 25.64 3.81
C GLN A 368 -12.42 25.77 4.83
N HIS A 369 -13.00 26.96 4.96
CA HIS A 369 -14.12 27.24 5.87
C HIS A 369 -15.50 26.98 5.24
N ALA A 370 -15.60 26.89 3.91
CA ALA A 370 -16.84 26.62 3.17
C ALA A 370 -17.15 25.11 3.04
N ILE A 371 -16.17 24.23 3.21
CA ILE A 371 -16.29 22.78 3.09
C ILE A 371 -16.69 22.17 4.45
N ASN A 372 -17.90 21.59 4.51
CA ASN A 372 -18.49 21.05 5.75
C ASN A 372 -18.38 19.52 5.83
N TYR A 373 -17.26 19.03 6.35
CA TYR A 373 -17.11 17.59 6.60
C TYR A 373 -17.87 17.09 7.85
N ASP A 374 -18.27 17.97 8.77
CA ASP A 374 -19.08 17.57 9.92
C ASP A 374 -20.48 17.12 9.44
N ARG A 375 -21.05 17.84 8.46
CA ARG A 375 -22.30 17.44 7.81
C ARG A 375 -22.18 16.08 7.08
N VAL A 376 -21.04 15.83 6.44
CA VAL A 376 -20.75 14.53 5.82
C VAL A 376 -20.65 13.43 6.88
N ASN A 377 -19.97 13.71 7.99
CA ASN A 377 -19.83 12.75 9.09
C ASN A 377 -21.18 12.36 9.69
N GLU A 378 -22.01 13.35 9.99
CA GLU A 378 -23.35 13.13 10.54
C GLU A 378 -24.27 12.42 9.54
N GLY A 379 -24.34 12.90 8.30
CA GLY A 379 -25.30 12.45 7.29
C GLY A 379 -24.98 11.11 6.66
N LEU A 380 -23.69 10.82 6.41
CA LEU A 380 -23.26 9.58 5.74
C LEU A 380 -22.68 8.56 6.73
N TYR A 381 -21.90 9.02 7.72
CA TYR A 381 -21.15 8.15 8.61
C TYR A 381 -21.70 8.07 10.04
N ARG A 382 -22.84 8.71 10.32
CA ARG A 382 -23.51 8.70 11.63
C ARG A 382 -22.63 9.18 12.79
N GLY A 383 -21.63 10.03 12.49
CA GLY A 383 -20.68 10.52 13.49
C GLY A 383 -19.52 9.57 13.80
N ASP A 384 -19.45 8.41 13.15
CA ASP A 384 -18.44 7.38 13.45
C ASP A 384 -17.01 7.80 13.13
N ARG A 385 -16.82 8.78 12.25
CA ARG A 385 -15.50 9.19 11.77
C ARG A 385 -15.01 10.44 12.48
N ARG A 386 -13.71 10.62 12.51
CA ARG A 386 -13.10 11.87 12.97
C ARG A 386 -12.54 12.70 11.82
N ARG A 387 -12.41 13.98 12.05
CA ARG A 387 -11.70 14.89 11.15
C ARG A 387 -10.20 14.61 11.18
N ILE A 388 -9.54 14.51 10.01
CA ILE A 388 -8.10 14.47 9.89
C ILE A 388 -7.54 15.81 10.35
N ARG A 389 -6.50 15.80 11.20
CA ARG A 389 -5.97 17.01 11.85
C ARG A 389 -4.90 17.71 11.01
N SER A 390 -3.96 16.93 10.46
CA SER A 390 -2.79 17.43 9.74
C SER A 390 -2.33 16.44 8.67
N PHE A 391 -1.37 16.85 7.86
CA PHE A 391 -0.85 16.05 6.74
C PHE A 391 -0.20 14.73 7.19
N ALA A 392 0.39 14.67 8.38
CA ALA A 392 0.96 13.45 8.97
C ALA A 392 0.21 13.04 10.25
N ASP A 393 -1.13 13.08 10.23
CA ASP A 393 -1.96 12.63 11.35
C ASP A 393 -1.83 11.12 11.56
N GLY A 394 -1.55 10.70 12.79
CA GLY A 394 -1.43 9.28 13.17
C GLY A 394 0.00 8.71 13.13
N TYR A 395 1.01 9.52 12.86
CA TYR A 395 2.42 9.12 12.85
C TYR A 395 3.11 9.26 14.22
N GLY A 396 2.37 9.12 15.34
CA GLY A 396 2.94 9.20 16.68
C GLY A 396 3.64 10.53 16.92
N ARG A 397 4.92 10.49 17.36
CA ARG A 397 5.72 11.69 17.62
C ARG A 397 5.91 12.61 16.40
N TYR A 398 5.83 12.09 15.20
CA TYR A 398 5.97 12.87 13.97
C TYR A 398 4.68 13.61 13.57
N SER A 399 3.54 13.33 14.21
CA SER A 399 2.31 14.10 14.03
C SER A 399 2.41 15.43 14.75
N HIS A 400 1.98 16.54 14.11
CA HIS A 400 2.00 17.83 14.76
C HIS A 400 1.03 17.87 15.96
N PRO A 401 1.47 18.26 17.17
CA PRO A 401 0.70 18.07 18.41
C PRO A 401 -0.57 18.93 18.50
N SER A 402 -0.60 20.09 17.84
CA SER A 402 -1.69 21.08 18.02
C SER A 402 -2.43 21.46 16.73
N LEU A 403 -1.94 21.07 15.54
CA LEU A 403 -2.66 21.37 14.30
C LEU A 403 -4.01 20.68 14.26
N LYS A 404 -4.99 21.39 13.71
CA LYS A 404 -6.35 20.91 13.44
C LYS A 404 -6.79 21.39 12.08
N ALA A 405 -7.66 20.63 11.42
CA ALA A 405 -8.36 21.12 10.23
C ALA A 405 -9.12 22.38 10.57
N ARG A 406 -9.19 23.32 9.64
CA ARG A 406 -10.02 24.51 9.81
C ARG A 406 -11.48 24.11 9.90
N PRO A 407 -12.26 24.66 10.87
CA PRO A 407 -13.67 24.32 11.03
C PRO A 407 -14.50 24.89 9.89
N PHE A 408 -15.64 24.29 9.63
CA PHE A 408 -16.69 24.91 8.83
C PHE A 408 -17.17 26.18 9.52
N ASP A 409 -17.09 27.32 8.83
CA ASP A 409 -17.47 28.63 9.37
C ASP A 409 -17.89 29.55 8.23
N LEU A 410 -19.20 29.74 8.11
CA LEU A 410 -19.78 30.57 7.04
C LEU A 410 -19.35 32.06 7.13
N ALA A 411 -19.14 32.57 8.34
CA ALA A 411 -18.73 33.97 8.53
C ALA A 411 -17.29 34.17 8.08
N LYS A 412 -16.39 33.26 8.46
CA LYS A 412 -14.99 33.29 8.01
C LYS A 412 -14.85 33.03 6.52
N ALA A 413 -15.63 32.10 5.97
CA ALA A 413 -15.62 31.89 4.52
C ALA A 413 -16.03 33.17 3.77
N ALA A 414 -17.10 33.84 4.22
CA ALA A 414 -17.56 35.10 3.63
C ALA A 414 -16.53 36.23 3.78
N GLU A 415 -15.84 36.30 4.92
CA GLU A 415 -14.76 37.28 5.16
C GLU A 415 -13.64 37.10 4.13
N TYR A 416 -13.09 35.89 3.99
CA TYR A 416 -12.03 35.60 3.03
C TYR A 416 -12.48 35.81 1.58
N PHE A 417 -13.69 35.37 1.22
CA PHE A 417 -14.17 35.60 -0.15
C PHE A 417 -14.36 37.10 -0.46
N SER A 418 -14.85 37.87 0.53
CA SER A 418 -14.96 39.35 0.38
C SER A 418 -13.59 40.02 0.25
N GLU A 419 -12.58 39.59 1.02
CA GLU A 419 -11.20 40.05 0.92
C GLU A 419 -10.61 39.78 -0.46
N ALA A 420 -10.96 38.60 -1.04
CA ALA A 420 -10.58 38.23 -2.40
C ALA A 420 -11.42 38.92 -3.51
N GLY A 421 -12.33 39.85 -3.15
CA GLY A 421 -13.13 40.62 -4.09
C GLY A 421 -14.51 40.04 -4.43
N PHE A 422 -14.93 38.93 -3.80
CA PHE A 422 -16.23 38.28 -4.01
C PHE A 422 -17.22 38.68 -2.91
N GLY A 423 -17.70 39.92 -2.96
CA GLY A 423 -18.60 40.48 -1.93
C GLY A 423 -20.08 40.59 -2.33
N GLN A 424 -20.42 40.38 -3.61
CA GLN A 424 -21.79 40.51 -4.11
C GLN A 424 -22.46 39.13 -4.21
N ARG A 425 -23.73 39.03 -3.77
CA ARG A 425 -24.50 37.79 -3.96
C ARG A 425 -25.44 37.91 -5.14
N GLY A 426 -25.42 36.95 -6.03
CA GLY A 426 -26.44 36.77 -7.07
C GLY A 426 -27.77 36.29 -6.51
N ASP A 427 -28.80 36.28 -7.36
CA ASP A 427 -30.18 35.85 -6.99
C ASP A 427 -30.22 34.39 -6.52
N ASP A 428 -29.28 33.57 -6.93
CA ASP A 428 -29.12 32.18 -6.52
C ASP A 428 -28.24 31.99 -5.27
N GLY A 429 -27.78 33.09 -4.69
CA GLY A 429 -26.97 33.08 -3.48
C GLY A 429 -25.47 32.89 -3.68
N ILE A 430 -24.98 32.69 -4.90
CA ILE A 430 -23.57 32.53 -5.21
C ILE A 430 -22.87 33.89 -5.21
N LEU A 431 -21.65 33.95 -4.67
CA LEU A 431 -20.85 35.15 -4.63
C LEU A 431 -20.27 35.50 -6.00
N MET A 432 -20.17 36.80 -6.26
CA MET A 432 -19.60 37.37 -7.48
C MET A 432 -18.63 38.49 -7.12
N ASN A 433 -17.63 38.73 -7.99
CA ASN A 433 -16.77 39.88 -7.95
C ASN A 433 -17.41 41.10 -8.63
N ALA A 434 -16.72 42.23 -8.65
CA ALA A 434 -17.21 43.50 -9.24
C ALA A 434 -17.44 43.38 -10.77
N GLU A 435 -16.74 42.49 -11.43
CA GLU A 435 -16.82 42.22 -12.88
C GLU A 435 -17.99 41.28 -13.22
N GLY A 436 -18.70 40.74 -12.20
CA GLY A 436 -19.79 39.78 -12.35
C GLY A 436 -19.32 38.33 -12.53
N GLU A 437 -18.05 38.05 -12.30
CA GLU A 437 -17.51 36.71 -12.33
C GLU A 437 -17.96 35.94 -11.05
N ARG A 438 -18.48 34.75 -11.22
CA ARG A 438 -19.01 33.90 -10.13
C ARG A 438 -17.89 33.16 -9.39
N LEU A 439 -18.05 33.03 -8.08
CA LEU A 439 -17.20 32.16 -7.27
C LEU A 439 -17.62 30.70 -7.48
N SER A 440 -17.08 30.09 -8.52
CA SER A 440 -17.46 28.76 -8.99
C SER A 440 -16.25 27.91 -9.33
N PHE A 441 -16.25 26.66 -8.87
CA PHE A 441 -15.19 25.70 -9.20
C PHE A 441 -15.78 24.34 -9.57
N VAL A 442 -15.06 23.62 -10.45
CA VAL A 442 -15.35 22.24 -10.77
C VAL A 442 -14.71 21.33 -9.74
N LEU A 443 -15.52 20.52 -9.04
CA LEU A 443 -15.06 19.45 -8.16
C LEU A 443 -15.11 18.12 -8.92
N THR A 444 -13.95 17.65 -9.33
CA THR A 444 -13.79 16.36 -10.02
C THR A 444 -13.79 15.22 -8.97
N ILE A 445 -14.64 14.21 -9.18
CA ILE A 445 -14.82 13.09 -8.26
C ILE A 445 -14.86 11.76 -9.00
N PRO A 446 -14.31 10.65 -8.46
CA PRO A 446 -14.46 9.34 -9.06
C PRO A 446 -15.91 8.83 -8.88
N ASN A 447 -16.42 8.12 -9.88
CA ASN A 447 -17.78 7.54 -9.86
C ASN A 447 -17.81 6.32 -8.92
N ARG A 448 -17.87 6.59 -7.62
CA ARG A 448 -18.11 5.62 -6.54
C ARG A 448 -19.24 6.17 -5.67
N ASP A 449 -20.14 5.32 -5.21
CA ASP A 449 -21.35 5.74 -4.51
C ASP A 449 -21.08 6.68 -3.32
N ASP A 450 -20.09 6.33 -2.48
CA ASP A 450 -19.75 7.14 -1.32
C ASP A 450 -19.14 8.50 -1.73
N ASP A 451 -18.27 8.53 -2.75
CA ASP A 451 -17.62 9.77 -3.22
C ASP A 451 -18.64 10.73 -3.86
N VAL A 452 -19.60 10.19 -4.62
CA VAL A 452 -20.70 10.98 -5.21
C VAL A 452 -21.58 11.57 -4.12
N THR A 453 -21.88 10.78 -3.08
CA THR A 453 -22.68 11.25 -1.92
C THR A 453 -21.93 12.35 -1.16
N VAL A 454 -20.63 12.14 -0.87
CA VAL A 454 -19.77 13.15 -0.25
C VAL A 454 -19.75 14.42 -1.07
N GLY A 455 -19.46 14.33 -2.37
CA GLY A 455 -19.45 15.49 -3.27
C GLY A 455 -20.76 16.26 -3.28
N SER A 456 -21.89 15.57 -3.27
CA SER A 456 -23.23 16.18 -3.23
C SER A 456 -23.49 16.96 -1.93
N LEU A 457 -23.16 16.37 -0.78
CA LEU A 457 -23.28 17.04 0.52
C LEU A 457 -22.35 18.26 0.61
N LEU A 458 -21.09 18.14 0.16
CA LEU A 458 -20.15 19.27 0.15
C LEU A 458 -20.64 20.41 -0.76
N LYS A 459 -21.21 20.10 -1.93
CA LYS A 459 -21.81 21.07 -2.84
C LYS A 459 -22.95 21.86 -2.17
N GLU A 460 -23.87 21.17 -1.50
CA GLU A 460 -24.98 21.81 -0.79
C GLU A 460 -24.50 22.77 0.31
N GLU A 461 -23.53 22.35 1.09
CA GLU A 461 -22.98 23.14 2.19
C GLU A 461 -22.12 24.32 1.70
N ALA A 462 -21.34 24.15 0.65
CA ALA A 462 -20.54 25.20 0.03
C ALA A 462 -21.43 26.33 -0.52
N MET A 463 -22.59 26.00 -1.09
CA MET A 463 -23.56 26.98 -1.59
C MET A 463 -24.05 27.94 -0.48
N ARG A 464 -24.17 27.47 0.76
CA ARG A 464 -24.52 28.30 1.92
C ARG A 464 -23.47 29.40 2.18
N ALA A 465 -22.20 29.08 1.91
CA ALA A 465 -21.10 30.05 1.97
C ALA A 465 -21.03 30.98 0.74
N GLY A 466 -21.86 30.75 -0.29
CA GLY A 466 -21.84 31.46 -1.55
C GLY A 466 -20.84 30.90 -2.57
N LEU A 467 -20.31 29.72 -2.33
CA LEU A 467 -19.41 29.01 -3.22
C LEU A 467 -20.16 27.96 -4.05
N GLU A 468 -20.10 28.07 -5.37
CA GLU A 468 -20.65 27.07 -6.29
C GLU A 468 -19.64 25.94 -6.52
N LEU A 469 -20.04 24.69 -6.28
CA LEU A 469 -19.30 23.51 -6.69
C LEU A 469 -20.05 22.79 -7.81
N GLN A 470 -19.43 22.69 -8.97
CA GLN A 470 -19.94 21.92 -10.11
C GLN A 470 -19.31 20.53 -10.06
N LEU A 471 -20.13 19.47 -9.89
CA LEU A 471 -19.62 18.12 -9.79
C LEU A 471 -19.30 17.56 -11.17
N ASP A 472 -18.06 17.07 -11.33
CA ASP A 472 -17.56 16.37 -12.51
C ASP A 472 -17.28 14.91 -12.13
N VAL A 473 -18.29 14.05 -12.31
CA VAL A 473 -18.27 12.63 -11.93
C VAL A 473 -17.69 11.80 -13.04
N MET A 474 -16.58 11.10 -12.79
CA MET A 474 -15.81 10.39 -13.82
C MET A 474 -15.58 8.92 -13.45
N ASP A 475 -15.36 8.10 -14.48
CA ASP A 475 -14.75 6.78 -14.29
C ASP A 475 -13.45 6.89 -13.48
N PRO A 476 -13.17 5.99 -12.52
CA PRO A 476 -12.00 6.10 -11.67
C PRO A 476 -10.66 6.18 -12.42
N THR A 477 -10.50 5.47 -13.54
CA THR A 477 -9.27 5.52 -14.33
C THR A 477 -9.12 6.87 -15.02
N ALA A 478 -10.19 7.36 -15.65
CA ALA A 478 -10.21 8.69 -16.28
C ALA A 478 -10.00 9.81 -15.24
N TYR A 479 -10.55 9.65 -14.04
CA TYR A 479 -10.33 10.56 -12.91
C TYR A 479 -8.85 10.66 -12.57
N PHE A 480 -8.16 9.52 -12.35
CA PHE A 480 -6.73 9.53 -12.04
C PHE A 480 -5.91 10.17 -13.14
N THR A 481 -6.18 9.83 -14.40
CA THR A 481 -5.51 10.46 -15.55
C THR A 481 -5.65 11.98 -15.51
N LYS A 482 -6.87 12.50 -15.31
CA LYS A 482 -7.16 13.94 -15.25
C LYS A 482 -6.41 14.63 -14.10
N VAL A 483 -6.36 14.00 -12.92
CA VAL A 483 -5.65 14.53 -11.74
C VAL A 483 -4.14 14.55 -11.96
N PHE A 484 -3.54 13.48 -12.48
CA PHE A 484 -2.10 13.41 -12.76
C PHE A 484 -1.67 14.31 -13.92
N GLU A 485 -2.55 14.56 -14.88
CA GLU A 485 -2.36 15.56 -15.94
C GLU A 485 -2.53 17.01 -15.44
N LYS A 486 -2.87 17.22 -14.14
CA LYS A 486 -3.14 18.54 -13.54
C LYS A 486 -4.29 19.30 -14.23
N ASN A 487 -5.23 18.61 -14.89
CA ASN A 487 -6.36 19.16 -15.64
C ASN A 487 -7.63 19.29 -14.79
N TYR A 488 -7.51 19.67 -13.53
CA TYR A 488 -8.61 19.85 -12.60
C TYR A 488 -8.45 21.14 -11.79
N GLN A 489 -9.54 21.63 -11.18
CA GLN A 489 -9.53 22.75 -10.22
C GLN A 489 -9.55 22.20 -8.79
N LEU A 490 -10.62 21.55 -8.39
CA LEU A 490 -10.73 20.82 -7.13
C LEU A 490 -10.90 19.32 -7.41
N SER A 491 -10.39 18.48 -6.54
CA SER A 491 -10.63 17.03 -6.62
C SER A 491 -10.92 16.45 -5.24
N LEU A 492 -11.87 15.52 -5.17
CA LEU A 492 -12.05 14.67 -4.00
C LEU A 492 -11.07 13.50 -4.13
N HIS A 493 -10.03 13.50 -3.33
CA HIS A 493 -8.89 12.59 -3.50
C HIS A 493 -8.52 11.89 -2.20
N SER A 494 -7.85 10.75 -2.34
CA SER A 494 -7.31 9.98 -1.22
C SER A 494 -5.96 9.40 -1.59
N TRP A 495 -4.93 9.73 -0.81
CA TRP A 495 -3.66 9.04 -0.85
C TRP A 495 -3.56 8.04 0.30
N ASN A 496 -3.27 6.79 -0.02
CA ASN A 496 -2.96 5.81 1.01
C ASN A 496 -1.54 6.09 1.56
N THR A 497 -1.41 6.16 2.87
CA THR A 497 -0.15 6.47 3.54
C THR A 497 0.75 5.25 3.73
N GLY A 498 0.29 4.04 3.42
CA GLY A 498 1.03 2.83 3.69
C GLY A 498 1.26 2.58 5.19
N TYR A 499 2.13 1.63 5.49
CA TYR A 499 2.43 1.20 6.88
C TYR A 499 3.80 1.70 7.37
N SER A 500 4.37 2.72 6.73
CA SER A 500 5.62 3.31 7.18
C SER A 500 5.45 3.99 8.55
N PRO A 501 6.38 3.85 9.48
CA PRO A 501 6.37 4.60 10.73
C PRO A 501 6.72 6.08 10.53
N LEU A 502 7.28 6.41 9.37
CA LEU A 502 7.68 7.75 8.99
C LEU A 502 6.73 8.32 7.95
N PRO A 503 6.31 9.60 8.07
CA PRO A 503 5.53 10.25 7.03
C PRO A 503 6.36 10.43 5.75
N ALA A 504 5.76 10.10 4.60
CA ALA A 504 6.33 10.31 3.29
C ALA A 504 5.88 11.68 2.75
N PHE A 505 6.65 12.71 3.04
CA PHE A 505 6.36 14.07 2.60
C PHE A 505 6.80 14.34 1.16
N GLU A 506 7.94 13.79 0.78
CA GLU A 506 8.64 14.13 -0.45
C GLU A 506 7.84 13.80 -1.71
N TRP A 507 6.99 12.80 -1.65
CA TRP A 507 6.25 12.34 -2.83
C TRP A 507 5.19 13.37 -3.29
N GLU A 508 4.54 14.04 -2.35
CA GLU A 508 3.40 14.92 -2.63
C GLU A 508 3.73 16.42 -2.50
N LEU A 509 4.86 16.77 -1.90
CA LEU A 509 5.10 18.14 -1.45
C LEU A 509 6.31 18.84 -2.09
N ARG A 510 7.11 18.17 -2.90
CA ARG A 510 8.28 18.81 -3.53
C ARG A 510 7.86 19.85 -4.57
N GLY A 511 8.33 21.08 -4.39
CA GLY A 511 8.06 22.19 -5.29
C GLY A 511 8.63 21.97 -6.69
N VAL A 512 9.73 21.23 -6.82
CA VAL A 512 10.30 20.86 -8.13
C VAL A 512 9.32 20.11 -9.04
N ASP A 513 8.29 19.47 -8.49
CA ASP A 513 7.27 18.72 -9.20
C ASP A 513 6.00 19.55 -9.47
N ALA A 514 5.91 20.78 -8.95
CA ALA A 514 4.82 21.69 -9.21
C ALA A 514 4.74 22.02 -10.72
N GLY A 515 3.53 22.12 -11.24
CA GLY A 515 3.27 22.40 -12.66
C GLY A 515 3.64 21.28 -13.64
N LYS A 516 4.28 20.20 -13.20
CA LYS A 516 4.64 19.06 -14.05
C LYS A 516 3.57 17.97 -13.98
N PRO A 517 3.16 17.37 -15.10
CA PRO A 517 2.23 16.23 -15.08
C PRO A 517 2.91 14.94 -14.58
N GLN A 518 2.12 13.91 -14.32
CA GLN A 518 2.55 12.55 -13.98
C GLN A 518 3.46 12.48 -12.73
N ASN A 519 3.09 13.24 -11.68
CA ASN A 519 3.72 13.17 -10.35
C ASN A 519 2.67 13.31 -9.23
N PHE A 520 3.09 13.06 -8.00
CA PHE A 520 2.20 13.03 -6.83
C PHE A 520 1.92 14.40 -6.21
N ASN A 521 2.66 15.46 -6.54
CA ASN A 521 2.36 16.83 -6.11
C ASN A 521 1.13 17.37 -6.85
N THR A 522 -0.04 16.77 -6.61
CA THR A 522 -1.27 17.10 -7.32
C THR A 522 -1.81 18.48 -7.00
N THR A 523 -1.51 19.03 -5.82
CA THR A 523 -1.90 20.39 -5.41
C THR A 523 -1.08 21.48 -6.07
N ASN A 524 0.03 21.13 -6.73
CA ASN A 524 1.03 22.08 -7.23
C ASN A 524 1.61 23.00 -6.13
N ILE A 525 1.71 22.48 -4.90
CA ILE A 525 2.38 23.22 -3.83
C ILE A 525 3.82 23.53 -4.25
N ASN A 526 4.19 24.80 -4.11
CA ASN A 526 5.52 25.30 -4.44
C ASN A 526 5.93 26.31 -3.37
N ASP A 527 6.55 25.82 -2.32
CA ASP A 527 6.96 26.58 -1.15
C ASP A 527 8.45 26.33 -0.88
N PRO A 528 9.34 27.33 -1.13
CA PRO A 528 10.78 27.15 -0.95
C PRO A 528 11.18 26.74 0.47
N ARG A 529 10.47 27.23 1.50
CA ARG A 529 10.77 26.83 2.88
C ARG A 529 10.39 25.37 3.14
N LEU A 530 9.30 24.88 2.55
CA LEU A 530 8.92 23.49 2.62
C LEU A 530 9.98 22.61 1.92
N ASP A 531 10.48 23.00 0.76
CA ASP A 531 11.55 22.28 0.06
C ASP A 531 12.84 22.17 0.91
N GLU A 532 13.24 23.27 1.58
CA GLU A 532 14.37 23.23 2.54
C GLU A 532 14.15 22.23 3.68
N LEU A 533 12.93 22.18 4.23
CA LEU A 533 12.58 21.24 5.29
C LEU A 533 12.62 19.79 4.81
N LEU A 534 12.13 19.53 3.59
CA LEU A 534 12.16 18.18 2.99
C LEU A 534 13.60 17.74 2.67
N GLU A 535 14.45 18.66 2.20
CA GLU A 535 15.88 18.36 2.03
C GLU A 535 16.59 18.05 3.36
N ALA A 536 16.24 18.77 4.42
CA ALA A 536 16.80 18.50 5.76
C ALA A 536 16.28 17.17 6.30
N TRP A 537 15.00 16.84 6.05
CA TRP A 537 14.40 15.54 6.39
C TRP A 537 15.14 14.40 5.70
N ASP A 538 15.39 14.49 4.41
CA ASP A 538 16.07 13.47 3.61
C ASP A 538 17.53 13.20 4.05
N LYS A 539 18.15 14.16 4.74
CA LYS A 539 19.56 14.08 5.19
C LYS A 539 19.70 13.70 6.67
N ASN A 540 18.59 13.38 7.33
CA ASN A 540 18.58 13.24 8.78
C ASN A 540 18.28 11.80 9.24
N ALA A 541 19.06 11.34 10.25
CA ALA A 541 18.83 10.06 10.93
C ALA A 541 18.39 10.24 12.38
N ASP A 542 18.46 11.45 12.94
CA ASP A 542 18.12 11.72 14.34
C ASP A 542 16.59 11.86 14.50
N PRO A 543 15.93 11.01 15.30
CA PRO A 543 14.48 11.04 15.48
C PRO A 543 13.96 12.37 16.09
N ASP A 544 14.75 13.05 16.94
CA ASP A 544 14.33 14.31 17.57
C ASP A 544 14.41 15.48 16.61
N ILE A 545 15.38 15.46 15.69
CA ILE A 545 15.44 16.43 14.59
C ILE A 545 14.32 16.14 13.58
N ALA A 546 14.10 14.88 13.21
CA ALA A 546 13.03 14.47 12.31
C ALA A 546 11.64 14.88 12.84
N GLU A 547 11.38 14.77 14.14
CA GLU A 547 10.14 15.22 14.76
C GLU A 547 9.91 16.73 14.52
N LYS A 548 10.92 17.56 14.76
CA LYS A 548 10.84 19.01 14.56
C LYS A 548 10.61 19.37 13.08
N LEU A 549 11.36 18.73 12.19
CA LEU A 549 11.21 18.94 10.74
C LEU A 549 9.81 18.55 10.26
N SER A 550 9.28 17.41 10.77
CA SER A 550 7.91 16.97 10.46
C SER A 550 6.87 17.98 10.93
N HIS A 551 7.00 18.49 12.15
CA HIS A 551 6.05 19.48 12.68
C HIS A 551 6.08 20.78 11.85
N GLU A 552 7.26 21.31 11.52
CA GLU A 552 7.39 22.51 10.71
C GLU A 552 6.86 22.31 9.29
N ALA A 553 7.14 21.17 8.66
CA ALA A 553 6.60 20.83 7.34
C ALA A 553 5.07 20.77 7.34
N GLN A 554 4.45 20.14 8.34
CA GLN A 554 2.99 20.09 8.48
C GLN A 554 2.39 21.48 8.69
N GLN A 555 3.05 22.36 9.46
CA GLN A 555 2.63 23.75 9.62
C GLN A 555 2.64 24.48 8.27
N ARG A 556 3.70 24.31 7.44
CA ARG A 556 3.78 24.92 6.12
C ARG A 556 2.67 24.44 5.18
N VAL A 557 2.39 23.14 5.16
CA VAL A 557 1.28 22.55 4.37
C VAL A 557 -0.07 23.13 4.82
N HIS A 558 -0.29 23.23 6.13
CA HIS A 558 -1.49 23.82 6.69
C HIS A 558 -1.65 25.29 6.27
N ASP A 559 -0.57 26.09 6.35
CA ASP A 559 -0.61 27.51 6.01
C ASP A 559 -0.75 27.75 4.50
N TYR A 560 -0.21 26.86 3.67
CA TYR A 560 -0.39 26.91 2.21
C TYR A 560 -1.85 26.66 1.79
N ALA A 561 -2.60 25.93 2.59
CA ALA A 561 -4.05 25.70 2.50
C ALA A 561 -4.55 25.08 1.17
N ALA A 562 -3.74 24.31 0.44
CA ALA A 562 -4.16 23.66 -0.82
C ALA A 562 -4.88 22.32 -0.63
N TRP A 563 -5.07 21.86 0.59
CA TRP A 563 -5.78 20.62 0.93
C TRP A 563 -6.73 20.84 2.10
N VAL A 564 -8.01 20.52 1.91
CA VAL A 564 -9.01 20.49 2.99
C VAL A 564 -9.05 19.08 3.57
N PRO A 565 -8.52 18.85 4.79
CA PRO A 565 -8.53 17.53 5.41
C PRO A 565 -9.96 16.95 5.51
N GLY A 566 -10.11 15.69 5.15
CA GLY A 566 -11.39 14.99 5.19
C GLY A 566 -11.63 14.22 6.50
N LEU A 567 -12.28 13.08 6.38
CA LEU A 567 -12.67 12.21 7.49
C LEU A 567 -11.95 10.88 7.40
N MET A 568 -11.59 10.31 8.55
CA MET A 568 -11.08 8.96 8.64
C MET A 568 -11.81 8.16 9.74
N ALA A 569 -11.82 6.85 9.58
CA ALA A 569 -12.16 5.92 10.63
C ALA A 569 -10.87 5.46 11.31
N ASP A 570 -10.81 5.52 12.65
CA ASP A 570 -9.73 4.89 13.45
C ASP A 570 -10.12 3.47 13.85
N PHE A 571 -10.85 2.79 12.97
CA PHE A 571 -11.38 1.46 13.20
C PHE A 571 -11.74 0.76 11.90
N HIS A 572 -11.87 -0.54 12.02
CA HIS A 572 -12.49 -1.40 11.02
C HIS A 572 -13.66 -2.17 11.63
N ARG A 573 -14.71 -2.37 10.84
CA ARG A 573 -15.85 -3.22 11.20
C ARG A 573 -15.88 -4.40 10.26
N MET A 574 -16.07 -5.59 10.82
CA MET A 574 -16.11 -6.83 10.05
C MET A 574 -17.21 -7.76 10.53
N GLY A 575 -17.72 -8.54 9.59
CA GLY A 575 -18.51 -9.73 9.87
C GLY A 575 -17.73 -10.95 9.43
N TYR A 576 -17.83 -12.03 10.18
CA TYR A 576 -17.19 -13.31 9.87
C TYR A 576 -18.07 -14.47 10.34
N TRP A 577 -18.02 -15.55 9.59
CA TRP A 577 -18.71 -16.76 10.02
C TRP A 577 -18.02 -17.33 11.25
N ARG A 578 -18.78 -17.84 12.23
CA ARG A 578 -18.27 -18.28 13.53
C ARG A 578 -17.19 -19.38 13.48
N TRP A 579 -16.95 -20.00 12.34
CA TRP A 579 -15.83 -20.93 12.12
C TRP A 579 -14.51 -20.22 11.76
N VAL A 580 -14.52 -18.95 11.46
CA VAL A 580 -13.30 -18.13 11.31
C VAL A 580 -12.86 -17.73 12.69
N GLN A 581 -11.69 -18.19 13.09
CA GLN A 581 -11.15 -17.97 14.41
C GLN A 581 -9.83 -17.19 14.33
N PHE A 582 -9.51 -16.46 15.39
CA PHE A 582 -8.30 -15.67 15.51
C PHE A 582 -7.93 -15.50 16.99
N PRO A 583 -6.67 -15.10 17.31
CA PRO A 583 -6.24 -14.83 18.69
C PRO A 583 -7.05 -13.72 19.36
N ASP A 584 -7.22 -13.79 20.67
CA ASP A 584 -7.88 -12.71 21.44
C ASP A 584 -7.13 -11.36 21.32
N TYR A 585 -5.87 -11.40 20.89
CA TYR A 585 -4.97 -10.25 20.70
C TYR A 585 -4.62 -9.98 19.22
N PHE A 586 -5.44 -10.43 18.28
CA PHE A 586 -5.19 -10.23 16.83
C PHE A 586 -5.13 -8.76 16.40
N GLN A 587 -5.59 -7.87 17.25
CA GLN A 587 -5.62 -6.44 16.99
C GLN A 587 -4.20 -5.88 16.90
N VAL A 588 -3.89 -5.33 15.75
CA VAL A 588 -2.60 -4.70 15.49
C VAL A 588 -2.75 -3.18 15.39
N PRO A 589 -1.83 -2.39 15.98
CA PRO A 589 -1.99 -0.94 15.96
C PRO A 589 -1.82 -0.33 14.57
N ARG A 590 -1.03 -0.97 13.70
CA ARG A 590 -0.61 -0.40 12.40
C ARG A 590 -0.95 -1.26 11.19
N TYR A 591 -1.45 -2.47 11.38
CA TYR A 591 -1.86 -3.38 10.31
C TYR A 591 -3.26 -3.86 10.59
N PHE A 592 -4.11 -3.76 9.63
CA PHE A 592 -5.45 -4.34 9.71
C PHE A 592 -5.69 -5.35 8.61
N PHE A 593 -4.73 -5.80 7.87
CA PHE A 593 -5.08 -6.76 6.85
C PHE A 593 -4.96 -8.18 7.39
N PHE A 594 -6.08 -8.84 7.44
CA PHE A 594 -6.33 -10.21 7.79
C PHE A 594 -5.32 -11.21 7.17
N LEU A 595 -4.95 -10.99 5.90
CA LEU A 595 -3.98 -11.82 5.19
C LEU A 595 -2.53 -11.51 5.55
N GLU A 596 -2.21 -10.27 5.90
CA GLU A 596 -0.85 -9.84 6.17
C GLU A 596 -0.33 -10.33 7.53
N SER A 597 -1.21 -10.47 8.52
CA SER A 597 -0.83 -11.01 9.83
C SER A 597 -0.80 -12.53 9.88
N GLY A 598 -1.56 -13.21 9.01
CA GLY A 598 -1.61 -14.67 8.93
C GLY A 598 -2.15 -15.39 10.17
N VAL A 599 -2.72 -14.65 11.14
CA VAL A 599 -3.08 -15.20 12.47
C VAL A 599 -4.36 -16.01 12.51
N PHE A 600 -5.11 -16.04 11.42
CA PHE A 600 -6.43 -16.68 11.39
C PHE A 600 -6.36 -18.19 11.12
N TRP A 601 -7.39 -18.90 11.59
CA TRP A 601 -7.58 -20.30 11.24
C TRP A 601 -9.06 -20.62 11.02
N ILE A 602 -9.31 -21.75 10.38
CA ILE A 602 -10.66 -22.27 10.16
C ILE A 602 -10.90 -23.41 11.15
N ASP A 603 -11.95 -23.28 11.96
CA ASP A 603 -12.42 -24.34 12.83
C ASP A 603 -13.49 -25.17 12.10
N GLU A 604 -13.08 -26.29 11.52
CA GLU A 604 -13.97 -27.17 10.73
C GLU A 604 -15.04 -27.84 11.59
N GLU A 605 -14.80 -28.04 12.90
CA GLU A 605 -15.81 -28.57 13.82
C GLU A 605 -16.92 -27.56 14.05
N ARG A 606 -16.56 -26.30 14.33
CA ARG A 606 -17.51 -25.18 14.41
C ARG A 606 -18.25 -24.94 13.09
N ARG A 607 -17.56 -25.16 11.96
CA ARG A 607 -18.20 -25.06 10.64
C ARG A 607 -19.27 -26.11 10.45
N ALA A 608 -18.96 -27.37 10.75
CA ALA A 608 -19.93 -28.47 10.67
C ALA A 608 -21.11 -28.23 11.61
N GLU A 609 -20.86 -27.83 12.85
CA GLU A 609 -21.89 -27.48 13.84
C GLU A 609 -22.80 -26.35 13.32
N THR A 610 -22.22 -25.28 12.79
CA THR A 610 -22.96 -24.11 12.30
C THR A 610 -23.84 -24.47 11.10
N MET A 611 -23.30 -25.24 10.16
CA MET A 611 -24.05 -25.65 8.96
C MET A 611 -25.21 -26.57 9.33
N LYS A 612 -24.99 -27.50 10.27
CA LYS A 612 -26.04 -28.37 10.79
C LYS A 612 -27.15 -27.56 11.51
N ALA A 613 -26.77 -26.68 12.43
CA ALA A 613 -27.72 -25.81 13.14
C ALA A 613 -28.57 -24.99 12.16
N ARG A 614 -27.93 -24.44 11.11
CA ARG A 614 -28.63 -23.69 10.06
C ARG A 614 -29.64 -24.56 9.29
N GLU A 615 -29.31 -25.80 8.99
CA GLU A 615 -30.23 -26.76 8.34
C GLU A 615 -31.40 -27.17 9.24
N GLU A 616 -31.16 -27.29 10.54
CA GLU A 616 -32.14 -27.66 11.56
C GLU A 616 -32.95 -26.48 12.11
N GLY A 617 -32.58 -25.24 11.75
CA GLY A 617 -33.20 -24.01 12.25
C GLY A 617 -32.85 -23.70 13.71
N GLU A 618 -31.74 -24.26 14.20
CA GLU A 618 -31.20 -23.94 15.53
C GLU A 618 -30.33 -22.69 15.46
N THR A 619 -30.30 -21.90 16.54
CA THR A 619 -29.59 -20.62 16.60
C THR A 619 -28.53 -20.60 17.70
N PHE A 620 -27.56 -19.69 17.56
CA PHE A 620 -26.59 -19.37 18.60
C PHE A 620 -26.83 -17.93 19.11
N PRO A 621 -26.35 -17.59 20.30
CA PRO A 621 -26.37 -16.20 20.74
C PRO A 621 -25.60 -15.32 19.74
N PRO A 622 -26.16 -14.18 19.28
CA PRO A 622 -25.45 -13.26 18.42
C PRO A 622 -24.26 -12.61 19.15
N VAL A 623 -23.13 -12.52 18.46
CA VAL A 623 -21.88 -11.96 19.01
C VAL A 623 -21.52 -10.67 18.27
N THR A 624 -21.21 -9.62 19.03
CA THR A 624 -20.62 -8.38 18.52
C THR A 624 -19.56 -7.93 19.52
N ASP A 625 -18.31 -8.11 19.14
CA ASP A 625 -17.16 -7.75 19.97
C ASP A 625 -16.61 -6.38 19.59
N ILE A 626 -16.25 -5.58 20.60
CA ILE A 626 -15.61 -4.28 20.41
C ILE A 626 -14.21 -4.36 21.00
N TYR A 627 -13.22 -4.22 20.15
CA TYR A 627 -11.81 -4.28 20.51
C TYR A 627 -11.23 -2.88 20.62
N GLU A 628 -11.14 -2.35 21.86
CA GLU A 628 -10.79 -0.95 22.16
C GLU A 628 -9.30 -0.76 22.48
N ARG A 629 -8.48 -1.81 22.49
CA ARG A 629 -7.06 -1.75 22.88
C ARG A 629 -6.30 -0.59 22.21
N TRP A 630 -6.61 -0.33 20.95
CA TRP A 630 -5.93 0.69 20.14
C TRP A 630 -6.81 1.89 19.83
N ARG A 631 -7.91 2.07 20.60
CA ARG A 631 -8.75 3.24 20.46
C ARG A 631 -7.96 4.49 20.84
N ARG A 632 -8.00 5.50 19.96
CA ARG A 632 -7.42 6.82 20.25
C ARG A 632 -8.31 7.56 21.24
N GLU A 633 -7.67 8.27 22.19
CA GLU A 633 -8.35 9.15 23.15
C GLU A 633 -8.95 10.39 22.48
#